data_374a932b3a5cf58072a3d3c5329eef49
#
_entry.id   374a932b3a5cf58072a3d3c5329eef49
#
_cell.length_a   1.000
_cell.length_b   1.000
_cell.length_c   1.000
_cell.angle_alpha   90.00
_cell.angle_beta   90.00
_cell.angle_gamma   90.00
#
_symmetry.space_group_name_H-M   'P 1'
#
loop_
_entity.id
_entity.type
_entity.pdbx_description
1 polymer ?
#
loop_
_entity_poly.entity_id
_entity_poly.type
_entity_poly.pdbx_seq_one_letter_code
_entity_poly.pdbx_strand_id
1 'polypeptide(L)'
;MIHPLPRKPSTTSYYKSTSALNPRLVEEDNFPVNGKTSEQLEFLLNYAVLNPSIHNTQPWVFKITDDAIELYANTRVLATADSNYRELIISCGIALFDLRIAIRYFGYRDIVEVFPEPYNPNLLARISFGSKRIVQLEEKFLFRAISKRSTERFYPANRNLPKSLISELESVTDSECTRLQILTSIVPDSSRREVIKLVDKGDRLQTKDPLFRQKLSQWINSNHEDIPIASSVATLMLIGSQNDNEYAWLATGEALGHLLLRARIDDVKVSCLNRPIQVPELRDSALWGFPPLKRLSRVRSRLQALFPDCGYPQILLHLCYQ
;
A
#
# COMPACT_ATOMS: atom_id res chain seq x y z
N MET A 1 -45.42 -12.11 -20.36
CA MET A 1 -44.43 -11.35 -19.56
C MET A 1 -43.18 -11.24 -20.40
N ILE A 2 -42.92 -10.05 -20.90
CA ILE A 2 -41.76 -9.77 -21.79
C ILE A 2 -40.58 -9.44 -20.87
N HIS A 3 -39.56 -10.32 -20.85
CA HIS A 3 -38.30 -10.01 -20.17
C HIS A 3 -37.58 -8.88 -20.92
N PRO A 4 -37.10 -7.83 -20.23
CA PRO A 4 -36.28 -6.81 -20.87
C PRO A 4 -34.94 -7.41 -21.29
N LEU A 5 -34.56 -7.14 -22.53
CA LEU A 5 -33.25 -7.48 -23.10
C LEU A 5 -32.12 -6.93 -22.24
N PRO A 6 -31.00 -7.64 -22.07
CA PRO A 6 -29.83 -7.12 -21.32
C PRO A 6 -29.33 -5.85 -22.00
N ARG A 7 -29.10 -4.81 -21.19
CA ARG A 7 -28.47 -3.56 -21.65
C ARG A 7 -27.11 -3.87 -22.27
N LYS A 8 -26.83 -3.28 -23.43
CA LYS A 8 -25.51 -3.34 -24.07
C LYS A 8 -24.45 -2.92 -23.04
N PRO A 9 -23.29 -3.60 -22.97
CA PRO A 9 -22.21 -3.16 -22.09
C PRO A 9 -21.77 -1.76 -22.48
N SER A 10 -21.75 -0.86 -21.51
CA SER A 10 -21.21 0.49 -21.62
C SER A 10 -19.75 0.42 -22.07
N THR A 11 -19.30 1.39 -22.81
CA THR A 11 -17.92 1.52 -23.29
C THR A 11 -16.97 1.58 -22.09
N THR A 12 -16.28 0.49 -21.82
CA THR A 12 -15.42 0.35 -20.65
C THR A 12 -13.97 0.59 -21.07
N SER A 13 -13.33 1.59 -20.49
CA SER A 13 -11.90 1.87 -20.71
C SER A 13 -11.05 1.13 -19.68
N TYR A 14 -10.02 0.42 -20.12
CA TYR A 14 -9.05 -0.23 -19.24
C TYR A 14 -7.78 0.61 -19.16
N TYR A 15 -7.37 0.98 -17.95
CA TYR A 15 -6.11 1.66 -17.73
C TYR A 15 -5.10 0.70 -17.12
N LYS A 16 -4.01 0.44 -17.85
CA LYS A 16 -2.79 -0.13 -17.24
C LYS A 16 -2.00 1.00 -16.63
N SER A 17 -1.68 0.87 -15.36
CA SER A 17 -0.80 1.80 -14.70
C SER A 17 0.46 1.93 -15.48
N THR A 18 0.95 2.89 -16.00
CA THR A 18 2.39 3.15 -16.11
C THR A 18 2.85 4.01 -17.28
N SER A 19 2.28 3.94 -18.46
CA SER A 19 2.90 4.67 -19.58
C SER A 19 2.10 5.83 -20.14
N ALA A 20 0.81 5.90 -19.82
CA ALA A 20 -0.10 6.91 -20.39
C ALA A 20 -0.41 8.08 -19.43
N LEU A 21 -0.25 7.86 -18.12
CA LEU A 21 -0.53 8.89 -17.11
C LEU A 21 0.80 9.43 -16.59
N ASN A 22 1.11 10.68 -16.90
CA ASN A 22 2.23 11.38 -16.27
C ASN A 22 1.67 12.32 -15.17
N PRO A 23 1.60 11.84 -13.95
CA PRO A 23 0.91 12.52 -12.86
C PRO A 23 1.55 13.87 -12.45
N ARG A 24 2.81 14.09 -12.82
CA ARG A 24 3.50 15.37 -12.58
C ARG A 24 3.03 16.50 -13.48
N LEU A 25 2.25 16.19 -14.51
CA LEU A 25 1.75 17.16 -15.51
C LEU A 25 0.27 17.48 -15.33
N VAL A 26 -0.41 16.90 -14.35
CA VAL A 26 -1.83 17.16 -14.12
C VAL A 26 -2.00 18.31 -13.14
N GLU A 27 -2.37 19.46 -13.68
CA GLU A 27 -2.74 20.64 -12.89
C GLU A 27 -4.15 20.47 -12.34
N GLU A 28 -4.37 20.85 -11.08
CA GLU A 28 -5.64 20.71 -10.37
C GLU A 28 -6.77 21.46 -11.10
N ASP A 29 -6.44 22.60 -11.71
CA ASP A 29 -7.37 23.46 -12.45
C ASP A 29 -7.93 22.78 -13.72
N ASN A 30 -7.31 21.73 -14.19
CA ASN A 30 -7.79 20.92 -15.32
C ASN A 30 -8.87 19.91 -14.94
N PHE A 31 -9.30 19.88 -13.68
CA PHE A 31 -10.39 18.98 -13.27
C PHE A 31 -11.68 19.33 -14.05
N PRO A 32 -12.30 18.36 -14.75
CA PRO A 32 -13.46 18.62 -15.60
C PRO A 32 -14.75 18.80 -14.77
N VAL A 33 -14.88 19.93 -14.08
CA VAL A 33 -16.00 20.22 -13.16
C VAL A 33 -17.37 20.03 -13.82
N ASN A 34 -17.50 20.40 -15.10
CA ASN A 34 -18.74 20.27 -15.89
C ASN A 34 -18.73 19.04 -16.81
N GLY A 35 -17.72 18.19 -16.69
CA GLY A 35 -17.58 16.98 -17.49
C GLY A 35 -18.49 15.84 -17.00
N LYS A 36 -18.49 14.74 -17.74
CA LYS A 36 -19.16 13.51 -17.31
C LYS A 36 -18.49 12.93 -16.08
N THR A 37 -19.23 12.18 -15.28
CA THR A 37 -18.68 11.48 -14.10
C THR A 37 -17.48 10.62 -14.46
N SER A 38 -17.54 9.88 -15.57
CA SER A 38 -16.41 9.06 -16.05
C SER A 38 -15.16 9.89 -16.38
N GLU A 39 -15.29 11.10 -16.94
CA GLU A 39 -14.18 12.00 -17.23
C GLU A 39 -13.54 12.54 -15.93
N GLN A 40 -14.39 12.87 -14.96
CA GLN A 40 -13.94 13.29 -13.63
C GLN A 40 -13.18 12.16 -12.90
N LEU A 41 -13.73 10.95 -12.93
CA LEU A 41 -13.09 9.77 -12.34
C LEU A 41 -11.76 9.43 -13.03
N GLU A 42 -11.70 9.53 -14.36
CA GLU A 42 -10.47 9.34 -15.13
C GLU A 42 -9.38 10.34 -14.72
N PHE A 43 -9.74 11.60 -14.55
CA PHE A 43 -8.82 12.62 -14.09
C PHE A 43 -8.21 12.26 -12.72
N LEU A 44 -9.02 11.75 -11.80
CA LEU A 44 -8.56 11.41 -10.44
C LEU A 44 -7.60 10.22 -10.40
N LEU A 45 -7.62 9.33 -11.39
CA LEU A 45 -6.66 8.23 -11.48
C LEU A 45 -5.21 8.70 -11.59
N ASN A 46 -4.97 9.92 -12.10
CA ASN A 46 -3.62 10.48 -12.14
C ASN A 46 -2.98 10.55 -10.74
N TYR A 47 -3.77 10.74 -9.70
CA TYR A 47 -3.28 10.79 -8.32
C TYR A 47 -3.13 9.40 -7.70
N ALA A 48 -4.04 8.47 -8.01
CA ALA A 48 -4.02 7.11 -7.46
C ALA A 48 -2.75 6.31 -7.81
N VAL A 49 -2.12 6.62 -8.96
CA VAL A 49 -0.94 5.89 -9.45
C VAL A 49 0.39 6.51 -9.03
N LEU A 50 0.38 7.58 -8.23
CA LEU A 50 1.59 8.32 -7.83
C LEU A 50 2.40 7.65 -6.74
N ASN A 51 1.74 6.99 -5.81
CA ASN A 51 2.45 6.35 -4.72
C ASN A 51 3.27 5.15 -5.21
N PRO A 52 4.46 4.95 -4.66
CA PRO A 52 5.22 3.75 -4.95
C PRO A 52 4.49 2.54 -4.35
N SER A 53 4.24 1.54 -5.16
CA SER A 53 3.86 0.22 -4.66
C SER A 53 5.08 -0.45 -4.02
N ILE A 54 4.84 -1.45 -3.18
CA ILE A 54 5.91 -2.30 -2.66
C ILE A 54 6.71 -2.85 -3.86
N HIS A 55 8.02 -2.65 -3.85
CA HIS A 55 8.94 -2.96 -4.96
C HIS A 55 8.64 -2.22 -6.29
N ASN A 56 7.83 -1.17 -6.26
CA ASN A 56 7.43 -0.37 -7.44
C ASN A 56 6.80 -1.21 -8.58
N THR A 57 6.15 -2.31 -8.25
CA THR A 57 5.55 -3.24 -9.21
C THR A 57 4.28 -2.72 -9.85
N GLN A 58 3.65 -1.70 -9.24
CA GLN A 58 2.39 -1.11 -9.70
C GLN A 58 1.32 -2.18 -9.99
N PRO A 59 0.92 -2.98 -9.00
CA PRO A 59 0.17 -4.22 -9.21
C PRO A 59 -1.34 -4.01 -9.31
N TRP A 60 -1.79 -2.87 -9.74
CA TRP A 60 -3.20 -2.51 -9.90
C TRP A 60 -3.61 -2.34 -11.34
N VAL A 61 -4.88 -2.63 -11.61
CA VAL A 61 -5.56 -2.29 -12.85
C VAL A 61 -6.83 -1.54 -12.49
N PHE A 62 -7.01 -0.37 -13.07
CA PHE A 62 -8.22 0.42 -12.92
C PHE A 62 -9.10 0.27 -14.15
N LYS A 63 -10.39 0.10 -13.93
CA LYS A 63 -11.41 0.09 -14.95
C LYS A 63 -12.45 1.16 -14.62
N ILE A 64 -12.69 2.06 -15.57
CA ILE A 64 -13.69 3.11 -15.41
C ILE A 64 -15.01 2.63 -16.01
N THR A 65 -16.06 2.77 -15.24
CA THR A 65 -17.45 2.64 -15.69
C THR A 65 -18.09 4.03 -15.81
N ASP A 66 -19.37 4.10 -16.15
CA ASP A 66 -20.04 5.40 -16.30
C ASP A 66 -20.09 6.21 -14.98
N ASP A 67 -20.07 5.54 -13.83
CA ASP A 67 -20.29 6.13 -12.51
C ASP A 67 -19.28 5.71 -11.44
N ALA A 68 -18.36 4.80 -11.73
CA ALA A 68 -17.41 4.24 -10.76
C ALA A 68 -16.05 3.89 -11.37
N ILE A 69 -15.05 3.77 -10.49
CA ILE A 69 -13.76 3.12 -10.76
C ILE A 69 -13.76 1.76 -10.08
N GLU A 70 -13.39 0.73 -10.80
CA GLU A 70 -13.13 -0.61 -10.28
C GLU A 70 -11.61 -0.83 -10.18
N LEU A 71 -11.13 -1.18 -8.97
CA LEU A 71 -9.73 -1.50 -8.69
C LEU A 71 -9.53 -3.01 -8.68
N TYR A 72 -8.71 -3.49 -9.57
CA TYR A 72 -8.36 -4.91 -9.70
C TYR A 72 -6.91 -5.18 -9.31
N ALA A 73 -6.70 -6.34 -8.68
CA ALA A 73 -5.39 -6.93 -8.49
C ALA A 73 -4.83 -7.47 -9.82
N ASN A 74 -3.65 -6.98 -10.25
CA ASN A 74 -2.96 -7.49 -11.42
C ASN A 74 -2.12 -8.72 -11.07
N THR A 75 -2.74 -9.88 -11.02
CA THR A 75 -2.08 -11.14 -10.65
C THR A 75 -1.01 -11.59 -11.64
N ARG A 76 -0.98 -11.04 -12.86
CA ARG A 76 0.06 -11.35 -13.86
C ARG A 76 1.43 -10.81 -13.45
N VAL A 77 1.46 -9.74 -12.65
CA VAL A 77 2.71 -9.19 -12.12
C VAL A 77 3.32 -10.13 -11.08
N LEU A 78 2.48 -10.93 -10.38
CA LEU A 78 2.91 -11.89 -9.37
C LEU A 78 3.55 -13.16 -9.92
N ALA A 79 3.21 -13.57 -11.14
CA ALA A 79 3.71 -14.82 -11.73
C ALA A 79 5.24 -14.92 -11.72
N THR A 80 5.92 -13.84 -11.39
CA THR A 80 7.37 -13.74 -11.41
C THR A 80 8.04 -13.50 -10.07
N ALA A 81 7.39 -12.91 -9.05
CA ALA A 81 8.14 -12.44 -7.89
C ALA A 81 7.58 -12.80 -6.51
N ASP A 82 6.27 -12.84 -6.35
CA ASP A 82 5.68 -12.96 -5.03
C ASP A 82 4.68 -14.12 -4.99
N SER A 83 4.93 -15.09 -4.12
CA SER A 83 3.94 -16.11 -3.78
C SER A 83 2.81 -15.54 -2.92
N ASN A 84 2.86 -14.25 -2.60
CA ASN A 84 1.99 -13.62 -1.63
C ASN A 84 1.16 -12.51 -2.26
N TYR A 85 -0.09 -12.81 -2.57
CA TYR A 85 -1.14 -11.81 -2.87
C TYR A 85 -1.24 -10.69 -1.84
N ARG A 86 -0.70 -10.90 -0.63
CA ARG A 86 -0.75 -9.96 0.48
C ARG A 86 -0.11 -8.61 0.16
N GLU A 87 1.14 -8.58 -0.28
CA GLU A 87 1.83 -7.32 -0.59
C GLU A 87 1.24 -6.61 -1.81
N LEU A 88 0.76 -7.41 -2.76
CA LEU A 88 0.01 -6.90 -3.89
C LEU A 88 -1.25 -6.18 -3.43
N ILE A 89 -2.07 -6.82 -2.58
CA ILE A 89 -3.31 -6.24 -2.08
C ILE A 89 -3.02 -5.02 -1.20
N ILE A 90 -1.98 -5.06 -0.34
CA ILE A 90 -1.53 -3.90 0.44
C ILE A 90 -1.15 -2.74 -0.50
N SER A 91 -0.41 -3.01 -1.58
CA SER A 91 -0.07 -1.97 -2.56
C SER A 91 -1.31 -1.38 -3.23
N CYS A 92 -2.30 -2.20 -3.57
CA CYS A 92 -3.58 -1.73 -4.10
C CYS A 92 -4.34 -0.87 -3.08
N GLY A 93 -4.26 -1.19 -1.79
CA GLY A 93 -4.84 -0.39 -0.71
C GLY A 93 -4.24 1.01 -0.62
N ILE A 94 -2.92 1.16 -0.85
CA ILE A 94 -2.27 2.49 -0.93
C ILE A 94 -2.88 3.30 -2.07
N ALA A 95 -3.00 2.72 -3.25
CA ALA A 95 -3.57 3.40 -4.42
C ALA A 95 -5.07 3.74 -4.22
N LEU A 96 -5.81 2.87 -3.52
CA LEU A 96 -7.19 3.13 -3.12
C LEU A 96 -7.28 4.34 -2.21
N PHE A 97 -6.41 4.44 -1.21
CA PHE A 97 -6.38 5.59 -0.29
C PHE A 97 -6.10 6.90 -1.03
N ASP A 98 -5.11 6.93 -1.92
CA ASP A 98 -4.81 8.14 -2.70
C ASP A 98 -5.98 8.57 -3.58
N LEU A 99 -6.69 7.62 -4.20
CA LEU A 99 -7.89 7.90 -4.97
C LEU A 99 -9.00 8.48 -4.09
N ARG A 100 -9.22 7.95 -2.89
CA ARG A 100 -10.19 8.47 -1.93
C ARG A 100 -9.86 9.90 -1.51
N ILE A 101 -8.60 10.20 -1.22
CA ILE A 101 -8.13 11.56 -0.88
C ILE A 101 -8.35 12.50 -2.07
N ALA A 102 -8.07 12.07 -3.29
CA ALA A 102 -8.35 12.87 -4.48
C ALA A 102 -9.85 13.16 -4.64
N ILE A 103 -10.73 12.17 -4.50
CA ILE A 103 -12.19 12.36 -4.54
C ILE A 103 -12.63 13.40 -3.49
N ARG A 104 -12.14 13.28 -2.25
CA ARG A 104 -12.47 14.20 -1.15
C ARG A 104 -11.98 15.62 -1.42
N TYR A 105 -10.77 15.76 -1.95
CA TYR A 105 -10.18 17.05 -2.30
C TYR A 105 -10.99 17.81 -3.35
N PHE A 106 -11.56 17.10 -4.34
CA PHE A 106 -12.43 17.69 -5.36
C PHE A 106 -13.88 17.87 -4.88
N GLY A 107 -14.14 17.73 -3.58
CA GLY A 107 -15.39 18.12 -2.93
C GLY A 107 -16.49 17.07 -2.97
N TYR A 108 -16.16 15.80 -3.13
CA TYR A 108 -17.13 14.70 -3.09
C TYR A 108 -16.87 13.76 -1.91
N ARG A 109 -17.93 13.09 -1.43
CA ARG A 109 -17.75 11.91 -0.58
C ARG A 109 -17.26 10.76 -1.44
N ASP A 110 -16.33 9.99 -0.92
CA ASP A 110 -15.93 8.71 -1.48
C ASP A 110 -16.87 7.61 -1.00
N ILE A 111 -17.51 6.91 -1.93
CA ILE A 111 -18.30 5.70 -1.66
C ILE A 111 -17.45 4.52 -2.11
N VAL A 112 -17.09 3.64 -1.17
CA VAL A 112 -16.22 2.49 -1.42
C VAL A 112 -16.94 1.20 -1.04
N GLU A 113 -17.03 0.28 -2.00
CA GLU A 113 -17.46 -1.09 -1.80
C GLU A 113 -16.22 -1.98 -1.92
N VAL A 114 -15.83 -2.64 -0.83
CA VAL A 114 -14.68 -3.56 -0.82
C VAL A 114 -15.13 -4.97 -1.16
N PHE A 115 -14.42 -5.64 -2.06
CA PHE A 115 -14.72 -6.98 -2.58
C PHE A 115 -16.19 -7.13 -3.01
N PRO A 116 -16.69 -6.25 -3.92
CA PRO A 116 -18.10 -6.17 -4.25
C PRO A 116 -18.66 -7.41 -4.96
N GLU A 117 -17.79 -8.24 -5.50
CA GLU A 117 -18.16 -9.46 -6.24
C GLU A 117 -17.51 -10.70 -5.60
N PRO A 118 -18.26 -11.52 -4.83
CA PRO A 118 -17.71 -12.69 -4.13
C PRO A 118 -17.05 -13.73 -5.05
N TYR A 119 -17.45 -13.80 -6.31
CA TYR A 119 -16.91 -14.74 -7.28
C TYR A 119 -15.74 -14.17 -8.10
N ASN A 120 -15.36 -12.91 -7.85
CA ASN A 120 -14.26 -12.23 -8.53
C ASN A 120 -13.27 -11.67 -7.51
N PRO A 121 -12.42 -12.50 -6.93
CA PRO A 121 -11.50 -12.09 -5.86
C PRO A 121 -10.46 -11.06 -6.31
N ASN A 122 -10.28 -10.88 -7.63
CA ASN A 122 -9.37 -9.88 -8.17
C ASN A 122 -9.97 -8.47 -8.18
N LEU A 123 -11.30 -8.31 -8.09
CA LEU A 123 -11.95 -7.01 -7.90
C LEU A 123 -11.91 -6.63 -6.42
N LEU A 124 -10.95 -5.79 -6.06
CA LEU A 124 -10.66 -5.43 -4.67
C LEU A 124 -11.59 -4.35 -4.15
N ALA A 125 -11.95 -3.37 -4.99
CA ALA A 125 -12.83 -2.29 -4.61
C ALA A 125 -13.55 -1.67 -5.82
N ARG A 126 -14.75 -1.13 -5.56
CA ARG A 126 -15.49 -0.23 -6.46
C ARG A 126 -15.67 1.09 -5.76
N ILE A 127 -15.27 2.17 -6.43
CA ILE A 127 -15.24 3.52 -5.86
C ILE A 127 -16.06 4.45 -6.74
N SER A 128 -17.00 5.21 -6.13
CA SER A 128 -17.85 6.16 -6.79
C SER A 128 -17.96 7.47 -6.01
N PHE A 129 -18.48 8.52 -6.68
CA PHE A 129 -18.81 9.78 -6.02
C PHE A 129 -20.09 9.64 -5.18
N GLY A 130 -20.00 10.11 -3.96
CA GLY A 130 -21.17 10.40 -3.14
C GLY A 130 -21.61 11.85 -3.28
N SER A 131 -22.33 12.36 -2.27
CA SER A 131 -22.77 13.76 -2.22
C SER A 131 -21.60 14.73 -2.18
N LYS A 132 -21.83 15.94 -2.68
CA LYS A 132 -20.89 17.04 -2.49
C LYS A 132 -20.68 17.35 -1.01
N ARG A 133 -19.47 17.75 -0.66
CA ARG A 133 -19.07 18.07 0.70
C ARG A 133 -18.04 19.20 0.74
N ILE A 134 -17.88 19.79 1.92
CA ILE A 134 -16.80 20.75 2.18
C ILE A 134 -15.51 19.97 2.42
N VAL A 135 -14.45 20.38 1.74
CA VAL A 135 -13.10 19.80 1.86
C VAL A 135 -12.49 20.20 3.21
N GLN A 136 -12.05 19.23 3.99
CA GLN A 136 -11.37 19.48 5.25
C GLN A 136 -9.94 19.94 5.05
N LEU A 137 -9.40 20.68 6.00
CA LEU A 137 -8.04 21.23 5.90
C LEU A 137 -6.98 20.11 5.81
N GLU A 138 -7.15 19.05 6.57
CA GLU A 138 -6.27 17.87 6.55
C GLU A 138 -6.26 17.21 5.18
N GLU A 139 -7.41 17.05 4.54
CA GLU A 139 -7.52 16.44 3.20
C GLU A 139 -6.76 17.26 2.15
N LYS A 140 -6.72 18.59 2.29
CA LYS A 140 -5.91 19.46 1.42
C LYS A 140 -4.42 19.21 1.58
N PHE A 141 -3.96 19.02 2.83
CA PHE A 141 -2.55 18.71 3.08
C PHE A 141 -2.18 17.32 2.57
N LEU A 142 -3.02 16.31 2.83
CA LEU A 142 -2.81 14.94 2.34
C LEU A 142 -2.78 14.90 0.81
N PHE A 143 -3.72 15.57 0.14
CA PHE A 143 -3.74 15.63 -1.32
C PHE A 143 -2.46 16.25 -1.90
N ARG A 144 -2.02 17.38 -1.36
CA ARG A 144 -0.76 18.02 -1.79
C ARG A 144 0.46 17.13 -1.54
N ALA A 145 0.41 16.29 -0.51
CA ALA A 145 1.46 15.33 -0.22
C ALA A 145 1.53 14.20 -1.26
N ILE A 146 0.44 13.88 -1.97
CA ILE A 146 0.47 12.87 -3.06
C ILE A 146 1.48 13.26 -4.13
N SER A 147 1.49 14.51 -4.58
CA SER A 147 2.36 15.00 -5.64
C SER A 147 3.77 15.39 -5.17
N LYS A 148 3.96 15.60 -3.85
CA LYS A 148 5.25 15.94 -3.23
C LYS A 148 6.14 14.68 -3.18
N ARG A 149 6.73 14.28 -4.31
CA ARG A 149 7.59 13.10 -4.37
C ARG A 149 9.02 13.45 -3.94
N SER A 150 9.54 12.75 -2.93
CA SER A 150 10.97 12.80 -2.64
C SER A 150 11.71 11.91 -3.65
N THR A 151 12.51 12.51 -4.53
CA THR A 151 13.37 11.81 -5.51
C THR A 151 14.83 11.74 -5.06
N GLU A 152 15.14 12.29 -3.89
CA GLU A 152 16.51 12.38 -3.41
C GLU A 152 16.98 11.11 -2.72
N ARG A 153 18.26 10.80 -2.88
CA ARG A 153 18.96 9.73 -2.16
C ARG A 153 18.86 9.97 -0.66
N PHE A 154 18.54 8.92 0.04
CA PHE A 154 18.29 8.95 1.47
C PHE A 154 19.62 8.96 2.25
N TYR A 155 19.83 10.02 3.01
CA TYR A 155 20.80 10.05 4.10
C TYR A 155 20.02 10.26 5.39
N PRO A 156 19.93 9.26 6.29
CA PRO A 156 19.18 9.42 7.53
C PRO A 156 19.79 10.55 8.37
N ALA A 157 18.99 11.55 8.66
CA ALA A 157 19.38 12.55 9.64
C ALA A 157 19.47 11.88 11.02
N ASN A 158 20.52 12.18 11.76
CA ASN A 158 20.76 11.60 13.10
C ASN A 158 19.87 12.30 14.15
N ARG A 159 18.55 12.36 13.89
CA ARG A 159 17.55 13.05 14.71
C ARG A 159 16.35 12.16 14.97
N ASN A 160 15.99 12.02 16.25
CA ASN A 160 14.79 11.30 16.67
C ASN A 160 13.50 12.03 16.25
N LEU A 161 12.47 11.28 15.90
CA LEU A 161 11.13 11.83 15.72
C LEU A 161 10.57 12.31 17.06
N PRO A 162 9.88 13.46 17.12
CA PRO A 162 9.18 13.90 18.31
C PRO A 162 8.10 12.89 18.71
N LYS A 163 7.90 12.70 20.01
CA LYS A 163 6.86 11.79 20.52
C LYS A 163 5.46 12.18 20.04
N SER A 164 5.17 13.48 19.93
CA SER A 164 3.89 13.99 19.42
C SER A 164 3.62 13.52 17.98
N LEU A 165 4.63 13.61 17.11
CA LEU A 165 4.50 13.14 15.73
C LEU A 165 4.35 11.62 15.66
N ILE A 166 5.09 10.88 16.49
CA ILE A 166 4.95 9.43 16.59
C ILE A 166 3.51 9.06 16.98
N SER A 167 2.95 9.68 18.03
CA SER A 167 1.57 9.43 18.46
C SER A 167 0.55 9.82 17.41
N GLU A 168 0.82 10.86 16.65
CA GLU A 168 -0.03 11.26 15.53
C GLU A 168 0.01 10.23 14.39
N LEU A 169 1.19 9.74 14.02
CA LEU A 169 1.32 8.67 13.01
C LEU A 169 0.69 7.34 13.46
N GLU A 170 0.68 7.05 14.76
CA GLU A 170 -0.05 5.89 15.31
C GLU A 170 -1.57 6.09 15.19
N SER A 171 -2.09 7.28 15.51
CA SER A 171 -3.52 7.58 15.48
C SER A 171 -4.11 7.62 14.06
N VAL A 172 -3.31 7.94 13.08
CA VAL A 172 -3.71 8.00 11.66
C VAL A 172 -4.24 6.65 11.16
N THR A 173 -3.72 5.55 11.68
CA THR A 173 -4.15 4.21 11.27
C THR A 173 -5.50 3.80 11.85
N ASP A 174 -5.95 4.44 12.94
CA ASP A 174 -7.21 4.11 13.60
C ASP A 174 -8.44 4.74 12.91
N SER A 175 -8.23 5.83 12.18
CA SER A 175 -9.32 6.70 11.73
C SER A 175 -10.05 6.23 10.47
N GLU A 176 -9.41 5.47 9.58
CA GLU A 176 -9.97 5.13 8.27
C GLU A 176 -10.58 3.72 8.18
N CYS A 177 -10.24 2.82 9.07
CA CYS A 177 -10.64 1.40 9.01
C CYS A 177 -11.64 1.03 10.09
N THR A 178 -12.82 1.64 10.06
CA THR A 178 -13.88 1.47 11.08
C THR A 178 -14.41 0.04 11.29
N ARG A 179 -14.08 -0.92 10.44
CA ARG A 179 -14.53 -2.32 10.56
C ARG A 179 -13.40 -3.34 10.78
N LEU A 180 -12.17 -2.96 10.52
CA LEU A 180 -11.00 -3.83 10.68
C LEU A 180 -9.99 -3.06 11.52
N GLN A 181 -9.74 -3.52 12.74
CA GLN A 181 -8.74 -2.89 13.59
C GLN A 181 -7.36 -3.12 12.98
N ILE A 182 -6.80 -2.05 12.42
CA ILE A 182 -5.39 -1.95 12.08
C ILE A 182 -4.69 -1.43 13.32
N LEU A 183 -3.64 -2.13 13.72
CA LEU A 183 -2.92 -1.89 14.96
C LEU A 183 -1.52 -1.38 14.61
N THR A 184 -1.12 -0.28 15.19
CA THR A 184 0.25 0.24 15.08
C THR A 184 0.96 0.14 16.41
N SER A 185 2.24 -0.15 16.35
CA SER A 185 3.08 -0.20 17.53
C SER A 185 4.48 0.27 17.21
N ILE A 186 4.99 1.19 18.02
CA ILE A 186 6.41 1.55 18.01
C ILE A 186 7.21 0.42 18.61
N VAL A 187 8.29 0.06 17.94
CA VAL A 187 9.23 -0.94 18.46
C VAL A 187 10.02 -0.35 19.62
N PRO A 188 9.81 -0.82 20.86
CA PRO A 188 10.55 -0.34 22.01
C PRO A 188 12.05 -0.62 21.89
N ASP A 189 12.88 0.20 22.50
CA ASP A 189 14.34 0.02 22.50
C ASP A 189 14.76 -1.37 23.05
N SER A 190 14.01 -1.91 24.00
CA SER A 190 14.23 -3.25 24.56
C SER A 190 14.09 -4.36 23.51
N SER A 191 13.15 -4.23 22.57
CA SER A 191 12.89 -5.22 21.51
C SER A 191 13.64 -4.92 20.21
N ARG A 192 14.19 -3.71 20.07
CA ARG A 192 14.82 -3.20 18.83
C ARG A 192 15.91 -4.14 18.29
N ARG A 193 16.82 -4.60 19.17
CA ARG A 193 17.92 -5.50 18.76
C ARG A 193 17.40 -6.83 18.20
N GLU A 194 16.31 -7.35 18.76
CA GLU A 194 15.73 -8.60 18.31
C GLU A 194 15.02 -8.41 16.96
N VAL A 195 14.29 -7.32 16.78
CA VAL A 195 13.65 -6.96 15.51
C VAL A 195 14.70 -6.82 14.40
N ILE A 196 15.79 -6.09 14.64
CA ILE A 196 16.88 -5.95 13.66
C ILE A 196 17.46 -7.31 13.28
N LYS A 197 17.72 -8.20 14.26
CA LYS A 197 18.18 -9.56 13.97
C LYS A 197 17.18 -10.37 13.12
N LEU A 198 15.88 -10.15 13.31
CA LEU A 198 14.85 -10.78 12.49
C LEU A 198 14.84 -10.23 11.06
N VAL A 199 15.05 -8.92 10.88
CA VAL A 199 15.21 -8.30 9.55
C VAL A 199 16.42 -8.88 8.84
N ASP A 200 17.61 -8.85 9.46
CA ASP A 200 18.83 -9.43 8.90
C ASP A 200 18.66 -10.92 8.55
N LYS A 201 17.94 -11.66 9.39
CA LYS A 201 17.67 -13.08 9.12
C LYS A 201 16.73 -13.26 7.92
N GLY A 202 15.70 -12.43 7.81
CA GLY A 202 14.80 -12.41 6.65
C GLY A 202 15.57 -12.12 5.36
N ASP A 203 16.41 -11.11 5.38
CA ASP A 203 17.25 -10.69 4.26
C ASP A 203 18.19 -11.81 3.79
N ARG A 204 18.90 -12.44 4.73
CA ARG A 204 19.81 -13.56 4.43
C ARG A 204 19.08 -14.78 3.87
N LEU A 205 17.86 -15.06 4.32
CA LEU A 205 17.05 -16.18 3.83
C LEU A 205 16.58 -15.93 2.40
N GLN A 206 16.10 -14.73 2.09
CA GLN A 206 15.65 -14.36 0.76
C GLN A 206 16.82 -14.24 -0.24
N THR A 207 17.94 -13.63 0.18
CA THR A 207 19.14 -13.48 -0.68
C THR A 207 19.75 -14.83 -1.06
N LYS A 208 19.52 -15.88 -0.28
CA LYS A 208 19.98 -17.25 -0.60
C LYS A 208 19.08 -17.96 -1.61
N ASP A 209 17.84 -17.47 -1.83
CA ASP A 209 16.92 -18.02 -2.80
C ASP A 209 17.33 -17.58 -4.23
N PRO A 210 17.71 -18.53 -5.13
CA PRO A 210 18.09 -18.19 -6.51
C PRO A 210 16.96 -17.55 -7.30
N LEU A 211 15.71 -17.97 -7.08
CA LEU A 211 14.54 -17.42 -7.75
C LEU A 211 14.30 -15.98 -7.29
N PHE A 212 14.42 -15.73 -5.99
CA PHE A 212 14.32 -14.37 -5.47
C PHE A 212 15.39 -13.46 -6.07
N ARG A 213 16.66 -13.90 -6.15
CA ARG A 213 17.74 -13.12 -6.76
C ARG A 213 17.50 -12.83 -8.24
N GLN A 214 17.07 -13.82 -9.00
CA GLN A 214 16.74 -13.65 -10.42
C GLN A 214 15.63 -12.61 -10.61
N LYS A 215 14.63 -12.63 -9.76
CA LYS A 215 13.49 -11.72 -9.78
C LYS A 215 13.92 -10.31 -9.33
N LEU A 216 14.67 -10.22 -8.25
CA LEU A 216 15.21 -8.96 -7.75
C LEU A 216 16.05 -8.24 -8.81
N SER A 217 16.87 -8.96 -9.57
CA SER A 217 17.70 -8.37 -10.65
C SER A 217 16.87 -7.79 -11.80
N GLN A 218 15.64 -8.27 -12.02
CA GLN A 218 14.73 -7.73 -13.04
C GLN A 218 14.04 -6.43 -12.59
N TRP A 219 13.93 -6.21 -11.27
CA TRP A 219 13.21 -5.08 -10.67
C TRP A 219 14.12 -3.97 -10.16
N ILE A 220 15.34 -4.31 -9.77
CA ILE A 220 16.35 -3.34 -9.33
C ILE A 220 17.22 -2.98 -10.52
N ASN A 221 16.83 -1.94 -11.23
CA ASN A 221 17.80 -1.14 -11.96
C ASN A 221 18.63 -0.40 -10.91
N SER A 222 19.77 -1.02 -10.54
CA SER A 222 20.92 -0.45 -9.84
C SER A 222 20.66 0.42 -8.60
N ASN A 223 21.38 0.12 -7.54
CA ASN A 223 21.68 0.96 -6.39
C ASN A 223 20.61 1.08 -5.28
N HIS A 224 19.96 -0.02 -4.89
CA HIS A 224 19.59 -0.15 -3.51
C HIS A 224 20.81 -0.64 -2.72
N GLU A 225 21.68 0.28 -2.32
CA GLU A 225 22.56 0.05 -1.20
C GLU A 225 21.63 -0.15 0.02
N ASP A 226 21.66 -1.37 0.56
CA ASP A 226 20.97 -1.68 1.82
C ASP A 226 21.50 -0.71 2.87
N ILE A 227 20.70 0.26 3.28
CA ILE A 227 21.06 1.18 4.35
C ILE A 227 21.23 0.33 5.60
N PRO A 228 22.38 0.36 6.26
CA PRO A 228 22.59 -0.41 7.48
C PRO A 228 21.62 0.05 8.54
N ILE A 229 20.56 -0.71 8.79
CA ILE A 229 19.52 -0.42 9.78
C ILE A 229 20.13 -0.32 11.19
N ALA A 230 21.25 -0.99 11.41
CA ALA A 230 21.93 -1.08 12.70
C ALA A 230 22.54 0.24 13.21
N SER A 231 22.77 1.22 12.34
CA SER A 231 23.50 2.45 12.69
C SER A 231 22.63 3.69 12.84
N SER A 232 21.33 3.62 12.54
CA SER A 232 20.48 4.81 12.53
C SER A 232 19.65 4.98 13.82
N VAL A 233 19.53 6.21 14.27
CA VAL A 233 18.61 6.67 15.32
C VAL A 233 17.17 6.71 14.76
N ALA A 234 16.76 5.69 14.06
CA ALA A 234 15.48 5.69 13.39
C ALA A 234 14.40 5.04 14.25
N THR A 235 13.19 5.52 14.12
CA THR A 235 12.03 4.89 14.75
C THR A 235 11.59 3.69 13.91
N LEU A 236 11.41 2.54 14.55
CA LEU A 236 10.79 1.37 13.94
C LEU A 236 9.33 1.30 14.35
N MET A 237 8.44 1.10 13.37
CA MET A 237 7.00 1.00 13.59
C MET A 237 6.48 -0.27 12.92
N LEU A 238 5.64 -1.01 13.61
CA LEU A 238 4.97 -2.19 13.12
C LEU A 238 3.50 -1.86 12.85
N ILE A 239 3.02 -2.14 11.66
CA ILE A 239 1.59 -2.18 11.35
C ILE A 239 1.17 -3.64 11.35
N GLY A 240 0.15 -3.95 12.12
CA GLY A 240 -0.48 -5.25 12.20
C GLY A 240 -1.98 -5.18 12.01
N SER A 241 -2.64 -6.32 12.04
CA SER A 241 -4.10 -6.41 11.92
C SER A 241 -4.64 -7.58 12.74
N GLN A 242 -5.90 -7.49 13.15
CA GLN A 242 -6.55 -8.58 13.89
C GLN A 242 -6.71 -9.86 13.06
N ASN A 243 -6.86 -9.72 11.76
CA ASN A 243 -7.02 -10.84 10.83
C ASN A 243 -5.92 -10.85 9.77
N ASP A 244 -5.63 -12.01 9.22
CA ASP A 244 -4.66 -12.19 8.13
C ASP A 244 -5.38 -12.70 6.88
N ASN A 245 -6.15 -11.80 6.24
CA ASN A 245 -6.95 -12.07 5.06
C ASN A 245 -6.96 -10.85 4.11
N GLU A 246 -7.56 -11.00 2.97
CA GLU A 246 -7.60 -10.02 1.88
C GLU A 246 -8.20 -8.67 2.33
N TYR A 247 -9.22 -8.68 3.17
CA TYR A 247 -9.84 -7.47 3.74
C TYR A 247 -8.86 -6.71 4.63
N ALA A 248 -8.17 -7.44 5.51
CA ALA A 248 -7.17 -6.86 6.40
C ALA A 248 -5.95 -6.34 5.63
N TRP A 249 -5.55 -7.03 4.55
CA TRP A 249 -4.43 -6.58 3.72
C TRP A 249 -4.77 -5.31 2.95
N LEU A 250 -5.98 -5.21 2.37
CA LEU A 250 -6.43 -3.98 1.70
C LEU A 250 -6.50 -2.81 2.67
N ALA A 251 -7.09 -3.01 3.85
CA ALA A 251 -7.18 -2.00 4.90
C ALA A 251 -5.79 -1.59 5.43
N THR A 252 -4.86 -2.54 5.56
CA THR A 252 -3.45 -2.23 5.90
C THR A 252 -2.82 -1.32 4.84
N GLY A 253 -3.15 -1.53 3.57
CA GLY A 253 -2.69 -0.68 2.48
C GLY A 253 -3.23 0.75 2.57
N GLU A 254 -4.51 0.91 2.90
CA GLU A 254 -5.10 2.24 3.11
C GLU A 254 -4.45 2.95 4.30
N ALA A 255 -4.29 2.26 5.43
CA ALA A 255 -3.61 2.79 6.61
C ALA A 255 -2.15 3.19 6.32
N LEU A 256 -1.43 2.36 5.56
CA LEU A 256 -0.07 2.67 5.11
C LEU A 256 -0.06 3.88 4.18
N GLY A 257 -1.00 3.99 3.24
CA GLY A 257 -1.16 5.15 2.35
C GLY A 257 -1.34 6.44 3.15
N HIS A 258 -2.22 6.43 4.14
CA HIS A 258 -2.44 7.58 5.03
C HIS A 258 -1.15 7.94 5.80
N LEU A 259 -0.50 6.96 6.43
CA LEU A 259 0.76 7.16 7.15
C LEU A 259 1.85 7.74 6.24
N LEU A 260 1.99 7.24 5.03
CA LEU A 260 2.97 7.73 4.06
C LEU A 260 2.73 9.19 3.69
N LEU A 261 1.48 9.60 3.45
CA LEU A 261 1.15 10.98 3.13
C LEU A 261 1.34 11.89 4.35
N ARG A 262 0.91 11.43 5.54
CA ARG A 262 1.06 12.20 6.77
C ARG A 262 2.54 12.40 7.13
N ALA A 263 3.34 11.35 7.06
CA ALA A 263 4.78 11.43 7.27
C ALA A 263 5.46 12.40 6.30
N ARG A 264 5.02 12.43 5.03
CA ARG A 264 5.56 13.32 3.99
C ARG A 264 5.25 14.80 4.25
N ILE A 265 4.13 15.11 4.92
CA ILE A 265 3.80 16.49 5.33
C ILE A 265 4.88 17.04 6.28
N ASP A 266 5.40 16.20 7.18
CA ASP A 266 6.41 16.56 8.17
C ASP A 266 7.84 16.23 7.75
N ASP A 267 8.08 16.00 6.46
CA ASP A 267 9.39 15.66 5.89
C ASP A 267 10.03 14.40 6.55
N VAL A 268 9.16 13.48 7.01
CA VAL A 268 9.58 12.17 7.51
C VAL A 268 9.64 11.18 6.36
N LYS A 269 10.77 10.52 6.22
CA LYS A 269 10.93 9.40 5.28
C LYS A 269 10.53 8.10 5.92
N VAL A 270 9.82 7.31 5.14
CA VAL A 270 9.33 6.00 5.53
C VAL A 270 9.88 4.96 4.55
N SER A 271 10.50 3.92 5.09
CA SER A 271 11.00 2.77 4.33
C SER A 271 10.37 1.49 4.86
N CYS A 272 9.93 0.61 3.96
CA CYS A 272 9.37 -0.68 4.32
C CYS A 272 10.47 -1.73 4.51
N LEU A 273 10.49 -2.37 5.68
CA LEU A 273 11.41 -3.45 6.04
C LEU A 273 10.69 -4.81 6.00
N ASN A 274 10.05 -5.14 4.88
CA ASN A 274 9.08 -6.24 4.83
C ASN A 274 9.67 -7.64 4.73
N ARG A 275 10.96 -7.80 4.42
CA ARG A 275 11.58 -9.13 4.22
C ARG A 275 11.31 -10.13 5.36
N PRO A 276 11.31 -9.76 6.66
CA PRO A 276 10.97 -10.69 7.71
C PRO A 276 9.50 -11.10 7.76
N ILE A 277 8.63 -10.30 7.14
CA ILE A 277 7.18 -10.52 7.12
C ILE A 277 6.73 -11.23 5.85
N GLN A 278 7.54 -11.18 4.79
CA GLN A 278 7.31 -11.92 3.55
C GLN A 278 7.39 -13.43 3.82
N VAL A 279 6.24 -14.05 3.94
CA VAL A 279 6.14 -15.51 4.13
C VAL A 279 5.60 -16.09 2.84
N PRO A 280 6.30 -17.03 2.19
CA PRO A 280 5.65 -17.86 1.20
C PRO A 280 4.53 -18.63 1.91
N GLU A 281 3.29 -18.32 1.63
CA GLU A 281 2.19 -19.15 2.09
C GLU A 281 2.35 -20.57 1.54
N LEU A 282 1.99 -21.55 2.37
CA LEU A 282 2.00 -22.98 2.07
C LEU A 282 0.97 -23.40 1.00
N ARG A 283 0.43 -22.45 0.23
CA ARG A 283 -0.42 -22.79 -0.91
C ARG A 283 0.44 -23.35 -2.03
N ASP A 284 0.42 -24.67 -2.12
CA ASP A 284 0.81 -25.48 -3.29
C ASP A 284 2.30 -25.50 -3.73
N SER A 285 3.24 -25.25 -2.80
CA SER A 285 4.65 -25.57 -3.09
C SER A 285 4.88 -27.05 -3.46
N ALA A 286 3.96 -27.93 -3.08
CA ALA A 286 3.98 -29.34 -3.46
C ALA A 286 3.81 -29.56 -4.99
N LEU A 287 3.10 -28.67 -5.70
CA LEU A 287 2.89 -28.76 -7.14
C LEU A 287 4.14 -28.38 -7.97
N TRP A 288 5.09 -27.64 -7.36
CA TRP A 288 6.26 -27.11 -8.07
C TRP A 288 7.59 -27.73 -7.61
N GLY A 289 7.56 -28.74 -6.74
CA GLY A 289 8.75 -29.52 -6.34
C GLY A 289 9.76 -28.78 -5.46
N PHE A 290 9.43 -27.61 -4.92
CA PHE A 290 10.33 -26.85 -4.04
C PHE A 290 9.94 -27.00 -2.56
N PRO A 291 10.91 -27.22 -1.65
CA PRO A 291 10.61 -27.28 -0.22
C PRO A 291 10.07 -25.92 0.26
N PRO A 292 8.97 -25.92 1.04
CA PRO A 292 8.40 -24.70 1.57
C PRO A 292 9.44 -23.98 2.45
N LEU A 293 9.55 -22.66 2.32
CA LEU A 293 10.43 -21.83 3.15
C LEU A 293 9.89 -21.73 4.61
N LYS A 294 9.69 -22.88 5.28
CA LYS A 294 9.26 -22.98 6.68
C LYS A 294 10.05 -22.09 7.65
N ARG A 295 11.23 -21.61 7.21
CA ARG A 295 12.09 -20.75 8.04
C ARG A 295 11.63 -19.29 8.05
N LEU A 296 10.99 -18.79 6.99
CA LEU A 296 10.44 -17.41 6.95
C LEU A 296 9.17 -17.31 7.81
N SER A 297 8.28 -18.30 7.76
CA SER A 297 7.10 -18.32 8.64
C SER A 297 7.47 -18.22 10.12
N ARG A 298 8.59 -18.85 10.52
CA ARG A 298 9.11 -18.73 11.88
C ARG A 298 9.61 -17.32 12.22
N VAL A 299 10.10 -16.56 11.25
CA VAL A 299 10.54 -15.16 11.47
C VAL A 299 9.33 -14.28 11.73
N ARG A 300 8.28 -14.41 10.93
CA ARG A 300 7.01 -13.68 11.13
C ARG A 300 6.35 -14.04 12.47
N SER A 301 6.28 -15.34 12.80
CA SER A 301 5.72 -15.80 14.08
C SER A 301 6.52 -15.27 15.27
N ARG A 302 7.84 -15.14 15.15
CA ARG A 302 8.66 -14.55 16.21
C ARG A 302 8.40 -13.06 16.36
N LEU A 303 8.23 -12.34 15.25
CA LEU A 303 7.85 -10.93 15.27
C LEU A 303 6.46 -10.75 15.93
N GLN A 304 5.50 -11.60 15.59
CA GLN A 304 4.18 -11.61 16.23
C GLN A 304 4.25 -11.85 17.73
N ALA A 305 5.12 -12.79 18.18
CA ALA A 305 5.31 -13.07 19.59
C ALA A 305 5.96 -11.91 20.37
N LEU A 306 6.74 -11.03 19.70
CA LEU A 306 7.31 -9.83 20.30
C LEU A 306 6.27 -8.71 20.47
N PHE A 307 5.22 -8.70 19.64
CA PHE A 307 4.17 -7.67 19.61
C PHE A 307 2.79 -8.33 19.60
N PRO A 308 2.39 -9.01 20.68
CA PRO A 308 1.12 -9.75 20.73
C PRO A 308 -0.10 -8.84 20.54
N ASP A 309 -0.04 -7.61 21.01
CA ASP A 309 -1.11 -6.62 20.88
C ASP A 309 -1.27 -6.07 19.46
N CYS A 310 -0.29 -6.31 18.59
CA CYS A 310 -0.31 -5.89 17.19
C CYS A 310 -0.96 -6.93 16.26
N GLY A 311 -1.42 -8.05 16.78
CA GLY A 311 -2.06 -9.12 16.01
C GLY A 311 -1.12 -9.75 14.97
N TYR A 312 -1.59 -9.83 13.72
CA TYR A 312 -0.78 -10.35 12.62
C TYR A 312 0.11 -9.25 12.03
N PRO A 313 1.45 -9.37 12.07
CA PRO A 313 2.38 -8.41 11.47
C PRO A 313 2.14 -8.29 9.97
N GLN A 314 1.85 -7.07 9.49
CA GLN A 314 1.60 -6.79 8.08
C GLN A 314 2.73 -6.02 7.43
N ILE A 315 3.20 -4.95 8.06
CA ILE A 315 4.25 -4.07 7.55
C ILE A 315 5.17 -3.65 8.70
N LEU A 316 6.48 -3.78 8.50
CA LEU A 316 7.49 -3.18 9.38
C LEU A 316 8.08 -1.95 8.68
N LEU A 317 8.08 -0.83 9.35
CA LEU A 317 8.50 0.47 8.86
C LEU A 317 9.73 0.98 9.60
N HIS A 318 10.54 1.70 8.88
CA HIS A 318 11.64 2.49 9.35
C HIS A 318 11.35 3.96 9.03
N LEU A 319 11.28 4.80 10.07
CA LEU A 319 10.95 6.21 9.97
C LEU A 319 12.12 7.06 10.44
N CYS A 320 12.47 8.10 9.67
CA CYS A 320 13.48 9.07 10.07
C CYS A 320 13.26 10.40 9.36
N TYR A 321 13.82 11.49 9.90
CA TYR A 321 13.85 12.77 9.18
C TYR A 321 14.77 12.70 7.95
N GLN A 322 14.40 13.53 6.96
CA GLN A 322 15.21 13.77 5.78
C GLN A 322 16.45 14.56 6.13
#